data_39e5a2a6471a0b6ba2bc0166a2742fc9
#
_entry.id   39e5a2a6471a0b6ba2bc0166a2742fc9
#
_cell.length_a   1.000
_cell.length_b   1.000
_cell.length_c   1.000
_cell.angle_alpha   90.00
_cell.angle_beta   90.00
_cell.angle_gamma   90.00
#
_symmetry.space_group_name_H-M   'P 1'
#
loop_
_entity.id
_entity.type
_entity.pdbx_description
1 polymer ?
#
loop_
_entity_poly.entity_id
_entity_poly.type
_entity_poly.pdbx_seq_one_letter_code
_entity_poly.pdbx_strand_id
1 'polypeptide(L)'
;MDGSLATTGHPKALGSALSHKWITTDFAEALLEFITPVDGDIDHMLTILRDIHRYTARNLGDERMWPLSMPCYIEQGQEIELAQYGTSNIGRLKTLYREGLKNRYGALM
;
A
#
# COMPACT_ATOMS: atom_id res chain seq x y z
N MET A 1 13.65 9.66 11.82
CA MET A 1 13.09 9.48 10.47
C MET A 1 14.17 9.84 9.47
N ASP A 2 14.54 8.91 8.63
CA ASP A 2 15.58 9.05 7.61
C ASP A 2 15.01 9.18 6.19
N GLY A 3 13.69 9.03 6.04
CA GLY A 3 13.00 9.10 4.75
C GLY A 3 13.12 7.85 3.89
N SER A 4 13.64 6.75 4.44
CA SER A 4 13.79 5.48 3.74
C SER A 4 12.44 4.76 3.58
N LEU A 5 12.35 3.91 2.55
CA LEU A 5 11.20 3.05 2.32
C LEU A 5 11.07 2.04 3.47
N ALA A 6 9.84 1.85 3.97
CA ALA A 6 9.55 0.80 4.95
C ALA A 6 9.83 -0.60 4.38
N THR A 7 10.44 -1.45 5.22
CA THR A 7 10.73 -2.86 4.90
C THR A 7 9.93 -3.83 5.76
N THR A 8 9.02 -3.30 6.56
CA THR A 8 8.12 -4.08 7.41
C THR A 8 6.78 -4.30 6.69
N GLY A 9 6.12 -5.42 6.99
CA GLY A 9 4.76 -5.65 6.52
C GLY A 9 3.79 -4.61 7.06
N HIS A 10 2.76 -4.27 6.29
CA HIS A 10 1.72 -3.33 6.74
C HIS A 10 1.06 -3.81 8.04
N PRO A 11 0.63 -2.88 8.93
CA PRO A 11 0.03 -3.24 10.21
C PRO A 11 -1.23 -4.09 10.04
N LYS A 12 -1.37 -5.13 10.86
CA LYS A 12 -2.56 -6.01 10.84
C LYS A 12 -3.88 -5.26 11.04
N ALA A 13 -3.85 -4.14 11.76
CA ALA A 13 -5.01 -3.29 11.97
C ALA A 13 -5.55 -2.65 10.69
N LEU A 14 -4.73 -2.51 9.65
CA LEU A 14 -5.18 -2.04 8.33
C LEU A 14 -5.88 -3.13 7.53
N GLY A 15 -5.93 -4.36 8.06
CA GLY A 15 -6.51 -5.52 7.39
C GLY A 15 -5.59 -6.08 6.30
N SER A 16 -6.00 -7.18 5.69
CA SER A 16 -5.35 -7.63 4.47
C SER A 16 -5.88 -6.83 3.27
N ALA A 17 -5.07 -6.71 2.22
CA ALA A 17 -5.44 -6.03 0.98
C ALA A 17 -6.76 -6.51 0.35
N LEU A 18 -7.27 -7.67 0.74
CA LEU A 18 -8.49 -8.26 0.22
C LEU A 18 -9.69 -8.10 1.15
N SER A 19 -9.48 -7.67 2.39
CA SER A 19 -10.53 -7.63 3.41
C SER A 19 -10.97 -6.22 3.79
N HIS A 20 -10.14 -5.20 3.59
CA HIS A 20 -10.50 -3.83 3.92
C HIS A 20 -11.11 -3.12 2.70
N LYS A 21 -12.29 -2.50 2.93
CA LYS A 21 -13.05 -1.86 1.85
C LYS A 21 -12.34 -0.66 1.22
N TRP A 22 -11.58 0.09 2.00
CA TRP A 22 -11.05 1.40 1.62
C TRP A 22 -9.53 1.52 1.71
N ILE A 23 -8.85 0.48 2.19
CA ILE A 23 -7.40 0.44 2.30
C ILE A 23 -6.92 -0.88 1.73
N THR A 24 -6.05 -0.82 0.77
CA THR A 24 -5.41 -2.00 0.17
C THR A 24 -3.92 -1.70 -0.04
N THR A 25 -3.18 -2.69 -0.48
CA THR A 25 -1.82 -2.49 -0.98
C THR A 25 -1.85 -2.48 -2.50
N ASP A 26 -1.04 -1.63 -3.10
CA ASP A 26 -0.83 -1.64 -4.54
C ASP A 26 0.20 -2.74 -4.91
N PHE A 27 1.19 -2.46 -5.72
CA PHE A 27 2.18 -3.43 -6.18
C PHE A 27 3.13 -3.88 -5.06
N ALA A 28 3.65 -2.94 -4.29
CA ALA A 28 4.57 -3.18 -3.20
C ALA A 28 3.87 -3.24 -1.84
N GLU A 29 4.45 -3.99 -0.90
CA GLU A 29 3.94 -4.09 0.47
C GLU A 29 3.91 -2.73 1.20
N ALA A 30 4.91 -1.90 0.96
CA ALA A 30 4.99 -0.55 1.53
C ALA A 30 4.11 0.49 0.82
N LEU A 31 3.45 0.14 -0.27
CA LEU A 31 2.63 1.05 -1.06
C LEU A 31 1.15 0.85 -0.74
N LEU A 32 0.59 1.73 0.09
CA LEU A 32 -0.82 1.71 0.44
C LEU A 32 -1.66 2.42 -0.64
N GLU A 33 -2.76 1.81 -1.01
CA GLU A 33 -3.77 2.37 -1.90
C GLU A 33 -5.04 2.69 -1.12
N PHE A 34 -5.55 3.90 -1.25
CA PHE A 34 -6.80 4.33 -0.63
C PHE A 34 -7.91 4.40 -1.65
N ILE A 35 -9.00 3.69 -1.37
CA ILE A 35 -10.16 3.56 -2.25
C ILE A 35 -11.28 4.42 -1.68
N THR A 36 -11.73 5.40 -2.44
CA THR A 36 -12.90 6.20 -2.07
C THR A 36 -14.17 5.67 -2.75
N PRO A 37 -15.34 5.85 -2.14
CA PRO A 37 -16.59 5.61 -2.85
C PRO A 37 -16.75 6.60 -4.01
N VAL A 38 -17.59 6.24 -4.96
CA VAL A 38 -18.05 7.20 -5.97
C VAL A 38 -19.00 8.20 -5.28
N ASP A 39 -18.67 9.48 -5.38
CA ASP A 39 -19.45 10.54 -4.75
C ASP A 39 -19.49 11.77 -5.65
N GLY A 40 -20.62 12.48 -5.65
CA GLY A 40 -20.80 13.75 -6.34
C GLY A 40 -20.44 14.97 -5.49
N ASP A 41 -20.18 14.78 -4.21
CA ASP A 41 -19.81 15.83 -3.24
C ASP A 41 -18.32 15.76 -2.93
N ILE A 42 -17.59 16.79 -3.35
CA ILE A 42 -16.13 16.89 -3.16
C ILE A 42 -15.79 17.01 -1.66
N ASP A 43 -16.54 17.77 -0.89
CA ASP A 43 -16.27 17.97 0.54
C ASP A 43 -16.49 16.68 1.32
N HIS A 44 -17.49 15.91 0.95
CA HIS A 44 -17.72 14.59 1.52
C HIS A 44 -16.57 13.64 1.17
N MET A 45 -16.14 13.60 -0.09
CA MET A 45 -15.02 12.78 -0.52
C MET A 45 -13.70 13.13 0.19
N LEU A 46 -13.40 14.43 0.34
CA LEU A 46 -12.23 14.90 1.09
C LEU A 46 -12.32 14.52 2.58
N THR A 47 -13.51 14.52 3.15
CA THR A 47 -13.74 14.07 4.52
C THR A 47 -13.41 12.58 4.68
N ILE A 48 -13.88 11.75 3.76
CA ILE A 48 -13.57 10.30 3.75
C ILE A 48 -12.07 10.07 3.62
N LEU A 49 -11.39 10.71 2.66
CA LEU A 49 -9.94 10.62 2.50
C LEU A 49 -9.19 11.01 3.78
N ARG A 50 -9.58 12.12 4.39
CA ARG A 50 -8.98 12.57 5.66
C ARG A 50 -9.15 11.53 6.76
N ASP A 51 -10.29 10.90 6.84
CA ASP A 51 -10.58 9.92 7.88
C ASP A 51 -9.82 8.60 7.64
N ILE A 52 -9.67 8.17 6.39
CA ILE A 52 -8.80 7.05 6.00
C ILE A 52 -7.34 7.36 6.37
N HIS A 53 -6.82 8.55 6.03
CA HIS A 53 -5.47 8.97 6.39
C HIS A 53 -5.25 8.98 7.92
N ARG A 54 -6.19 9.51 8.69
CA ARG A 54 -6.11 9.52 10.15
C ARG A 54 -6.11 8.12 10.74
N TYR A 55 -6.96 7.24 10.22
CA TYR A 55 -7.00 5.85 10.66
C TYR A 55 -5.69 5.15 10.37
N THR A 56 -5.19 5.27 9.15
CA THR A 56 -3.89 4.70 8.74
C THR A 56 -2.75 5.22 9.62
N ALA A 57 -2.62 6.54 9.76
CA ALA A 57 -1.57 7.15 10.56
C ALA A 57 -1.54 6.69 12.03
N ARG A 58 -2.70 6.41 12.61
CA ARG A 58 -2.80 5.90 13.99
C ARG A 58 -2.32 4.46 14.14
N ASN A 59 -2.30 3.71 13.05
CA ASN A 59 -1.97 2.28 13.04
C ASN A 59 -0.57 1.98 12.49
N LEU A 60 0.15 2.97 11.96
CA LEU A 60 1.50 2.78 11.42
C LEU A 60 2.62 2.71 12.48
N GLY A 61 2.32 3.01 13.75
CA GLY A 61 3.35 3.05 14.79
C GLY A 61 4.39 4.14 14.53
N ASP A 62 5.66 3.75 14.39
CA ASP A 62 6.77 4.67 14.14
C ASP A 62 6.95 5.05 12.67
N GLU A 63 6.28 4.34 11.77
CA GLU A 63 6.30 4.65 10.35
C GLU A 63 5.44 5.86 10.01
N ARG A 64 5.65 6.42 8.84
CA ARG A 64 4.89 7.59 8.35
C ARG A 64 4.48 7.39 6.90
N MET A 65 3.32 7.92 6.56
CA MET A 65 2.89 8.00 5.17
C MET A 65 3.71 9.05 4.41
N TRP A 66 3.98 8.75 3.16
CA TRP A 66 4.66 9.63 2.21
C TRP A 66 3.70 10.01 1.07
N PRO A 67 2.74 10.92 1.29
CA PRO A 67 1.69 11.25 0.32
C PRO A 67 2.20 12.26 -0.73
N LEU A 68 3.33 11.99 -1.33
CA LEU A 68 3.96 12.86 -2.32
C LEU A 68 4.17 12.10 -3.62
N SER A 69 4.10 12.78 -4.75
CA SER A 69 4.40 12.22 -6.08
C SER A 69 5.88 11.90 -6.29
N MET A 70 6.72 12.46 -5.45
CA MET A 70 8.15 12.19 -5.42
C MET A 70 8.41 10.91 -4.61
N PRO A 71 9.28 9.99 -5.05
CA PRO A 71 9.59 8.78 -4.30
C PRO A 71 10.31 9.11 -2.98
N CYS A 72 10.12 8.24 -1.98
CA CYS A 72 10.96 8.23 -0.77
C CYS A 72 12.36 7.71 -1.10
N TYR A 73 13.28 7.77 -0.13
CA TYR A 73 14.62 7.25 -0.33
C TYR A 73 14.61 5.71 -0.36
N ILE A 74 15.17 5.16 -1.42
CA ILE A 74 15.38 3.71 -1.62
C ILE A 74 16.88 3.51 -1.76
N GLU A 75 17.46 2.67 -0.90
CA GLU A 75 18.89 2.35 -0.96
C GLU A 75 19.23 1.58 -2.23
N GLN A 76 20.44 1.82 -2.75
CA GLN A 76 20.91 1.09 -3.91
C GLN A 76 21.00 -0.42 -3.61
N GLY A 77 20.28 -1.22 -4.39
CA GLY A 77 20.21 -2.67 -4.21
C GLY A 77 19.14 -3.13 -3.21
N GLN A 78 18.39 -2.23 -2.59
CA GLN A 78 17.24 -2.59 -1.76
C GLN A 78 16.18 -3.29 -2.60
N GLU A 79 15.79 -4.49 -2.19
CA GLU A 79 14.64 -5.18 -2.79
C GLU A 79 13.34 -4.56 -2.28
N ILE A 80 12.42 -4.30 -3.21
CA ILE A 80 11.07 -3.87 -2.90
C ILE A 80 10.19 -5.12 -2.76
N GLU A 81 9.66 -5.34 -1.58
CA GLU A 81 8.78 -6.47 -1.32
C GLU A 81 7.45 -6.30 -2.04
N LEU A 82 7.00 -7.38 -2.69
CA LEU A 82 5.67 -7.44 -3.29
C LEU A 82 4.59 -7.51 -2.21
N ALA A 83 3.47 -6.88 -2.48
CA ALA A 83 2.31 -6.89 -1.60
C ALA A 83 1.87 -8.32 -1.26
N GLN A 84 1.65 -8.56 0.04
CA GLN A 84 1.26 -9.86 0.58
C GLN A 84 -0.26 -9.96 0.66
N TYR A 85 -0.83 -10.88 -0.12
CA TYR A 85 -2.29 -11.02 -0.24
C TYR A 85 -2.85 -12.20 0.56
N GLY A 86 -2.04 -12.80 1.43
CA GLY A 86 -2.42 -13.95 2.25
C GLY A 86 -2.49 -15.26 1.45
N THR A 87 -2.94 -16.32 2.14
CA THR A 87 -2.90 -17.71 1.63
C THR A 87 -4.18 -18.18 0.96
N SER A 88 -5.21 -17.34 0.83
CA SER A 88 -6.42 -17.66 0.09
C SER A 88 -6.13 -17.92 -1.39
N ASN A 89 -7.03 -18.63 -2.07
CA ASN A 89 -6.86 -18.90 -3.52
C ASN A 89 -6.73 -17.61 -4.33
N ILE A 90 -7.50 -16.59 -4.00
CA ILE A 90 -7.43 -15.28 -4.64
C ILE A 90 -6.10 -14.58 -4.30
N GLY A 91 -5.67 -14.66 -3.04
CA GLY A 91 -4.38 -14.11 -2.61
C GLY A 91 -3.22 -14.74 -3.35
N ARG A 92 -3.19 -16.08 -3.46
CA ARG A 92 -2.18 -16.81 -4.23
C ARG A 92 -2.17 -16.44 -5.71
N LEU A 93 -3.35 -16.29 -6.32
CA LEU A 93 -3.46 -15.87 -7.71
C LEU A 93 -2.91 -14.45 -7.93
N LYS A 94 -3.22 -13.52 -7.03
CA LYS A 94 -2.68 -12.15 -7.08
C LYS A 94 -1.16 -12.13 -6.91
N THR A 95 -0.61 -12.91 -5.98
CA THR A 95 0.84 -13.04 -5.78
C THR A 95 1.51 -13.55 -7.06
N LEU A 96 1.00 -14.64 -7.65
CA LEU A 96 1.51 -15.19 -8.91
C LEU A 96 1.48 -14.16 -10.06
N TYR A 97 0.41 -13.41 -10.17
CA TYR A 97 0.28 -12.36 -11.16
C TYR A 97 1.35 -11.26 -10.96
N ARG A 98 1.56 -10.82 -9.72
CA ARG A 98 2.56 -9.80 -9.38
C ARG A 98 3.99 -10.28 -9.62
N GLU A 99 4.31 -11.50 -9.25
CA GLU A 99 5.59 -12.13 -9.56
C GLU A 99 5.83 -12.23 -11.07
N GLY A 100 4.80 -12.58 -11.82
CA GLY A 100 4.85 -12.60 -13.27
C GLY A 100 5.15 -11.23 -13.88
N LEU A 101 4.58 -10.16 -13.33
CA LEU A 101 4.87 -8.78 -13.76
C LEU A 101 6.31 -8.40 -13.41
N LYS A 102 6.78 -8.69 -12.19
CA LYS A 102 8.17 -8.44 -11.75
C LYS A 102 9.16 -9.13 -12.70
N ASN A 103 8.91 -10.39 -13.03
CA ASN A 103 9.76 -11.16 -13.91
C ASN A 103 9.78 -10.65 -15.36
N ARG A 104 8.65 -10.09 -15.84
CA ARG A 104 8.53 -9.56 -17.21
C ARG A 104 9.15 -8.18 -17.36
N TYR A 105 8.95 -7.30 -16.42
CA TYR A 105 9.30 -5.88 -16.52
C TYR A 105 10.52 -5.50 -15.67
N GLY A 106 10.94 -6.36 -14.75
CA GLY A 106 12.13 -6.15 -13.92
C GLY A 106 12.07 -4.85 -13.12
N ALA A 107 13.20 -4.16 -13.09
CA ALA A 107 13.36 -2.90 -12.37
C ALA A 107 12.61 -1.70 -13.00
N LEU A 108 11.94 -1.88 -14.14
CA LEU A 108 11.13 -0.84 -14.78
C LEU A 108 9.78 -0.64 -14.08
N MET A 109 9.46 -1.50 -13.13
CA MET A 109 8.26 -1.38 -12.29
C MET A 109 8.55 -0.81 -10.92
#